data_165e74c39287abb718f8ffb5f004bce3
#
_entry.id   165e74c39287abb718f8ffb5f004bce3
#
_cell.length_a   1.000
_cell.length_b   1.000
_cell.length_c   1.000
_cell.angle_alpha   90.00
_cell.angle_beta   90.00
_cell.angle_gamma   90.00
#
_symmetry.space_group_name_H-M   'P 1'
#
loop_
_entity.id
_entity.type
_entity.pdbx_description
1 polymer ?
#
loop_
_entity_poly.entity_id
_entity_poly.type
_entity_poly.pdbx_seq_one_letter_code
_entity_poly.pdbx_strand_id
1 'polypeptide(L)'
;AALGGLVALGGAQSLGWTGKTVIIEENNQRTAQVNWTSNRPMPAAPTDFVAAAERTVEAVVHVKTTAERVQNFYNPFNDLFFGRPSTPQKFEVEGSGSGVILTEDGYIVTNNHVIKDAKKIIVTTSNNDEYEARLIGTDPTTDIALLKIEGSALTKVFVANSDEVHLGQWVLAVGNPFNLTSTVTAGIISAKGRDINIIDEQSAIESFLQTDAAVNPGNSGGALVNTTGELVGIN
;
A
#
# COMPACT_ATOMS: atom_id res chain seq x y z
N ALA A 1 20.69 45.67 35.34
CA ALA A 1 20.57 45.97 33.91
C ALA A 1 20.19 47.44 33.63
N ALA A 2 19.50 48.12 34.55
CA ALA A 2 19.06 49.53 34.38
C ALA A 2 20.21 50.56 34.48
N LEU A 3 21.28 50.29 35.22
CA LEU A 3 22.41 51.23 35.39
C LEU A 3 23.32 51.32 34.13
N GLY A 4 23.43 50.25 33.36
CA GLY A 4 24.25 50.22 32.14
C GLY A 4 23.67 51.12 31.01
N GLY A 5 22.36 51.20 30.93
CA GLY A 5 21.68 52.03 29.92
C GLY A 5 21.82 53.55 30.13
N LEU A 6 21.82 53.99 31.38
CA LEU A 6 21.98 55.41 31.75
C LEU A 6 23.39 55.92 31.44
N VAL A 7 24.41 55.13 31.64
CA VAL A 7 25.83 55.51 31.33
C VAL A 7 26.05 55.59 29.81
N ALA A 8 25.41 54.71 29.02
CA ALA A 8 25.51 54.78 27.55
C ALA A 8 24.80 56.01 26.97
N LEU A 9 23.66 56.43 27.53
CA LEU A 9 22.96 57.66 27.12
C LEU A 9 23.72 58.91 27.48
N GLY A 10 24.36 58.97 28.66
CA GLY A 10 25.18 60.09 29.09
C GLY A 10 26.44 60.25 28.23
N GLY A 11 27.07 59.12 27.83
CA GLY A 11 28.25 59.14 26.96
C GLY A 11 27.94 59.59 25.53
N ALA A 12 26.78 59.27 25.01
CA ALA A 12 26.35 59.67 23.65
C ALA A 12 26.09 61.18 23.55
N GLN A 13 25.58 61.80 24.61
CA GLN A 13 25.39 63.27 24.65
C GLN A 13 26.69 64.01 24.74
N SER A 14 27.69 63.55 25.45
CA SER A 14 29.00 64.22 25.59
C SER A 14 29.86 64.09 24.33
N LEU A 15 29.58 63.21 23.42
CA LEU A 15 30.28 62.98 22.15
C LEU A 15 29.60 63.65 20.94
N GLY A 16 28.51 64.40 21.13
CA GLY A 16 27.84 65.14 20.07
C GLY A 16 27.16 64.24 19.01
N TRP A 17 26.90 63.00 19.34
CA TRP A 17 26.19 62.10 18.45
C TRP A 17 24.68 62.33 18.54
N THR A 18 24.22 63.35 17.76
CA THR A 18 22.79 63.58 17.52
C THR A 18 22.29 62.60 16.48
N GLY A 19 22.22 61.34 16.83
CA GLY A 19 21.47 60.35 16.08
C GLY A 19 19.94 60.55 16.29
N LYS A 20 19.16 60.54 15.21
CA LYS A 20 17.70 60.55 15.27
C LYS A 20 17.21 59.47 16.24
N THR A 21 16.49 59.91 17.29
CA THR A 21 15.82 58.98 18.18
C THR A 21 14.76 58.24 17.36
N VAL A 22 15.01 57.00 17.01
CA VAL A 22 13.99 56.13 16.45
C VAL A 22 13.18 55.61 17.63
N ILE A 23 11.99 56.22 17.82
CA ILE A 23 10.99 55.64 18.72
C ILE A 23 10.47 54.40 18.02
N ILE A 24 10.92 53.24 18.46
CA ILE A 24 10.26 51.98 18.12
C ILE A 24 8.98 51.94 18.92
N GLU A 25 7.86 52.37 18.32
CA GLU A 25 6.54 52.03 18.87
C GLU A 25 6.45 50.50 18.87
N GLU A 26 6.54 49.86 20.03
CA GLU A 26 6.08 48.52 20.24
C GLU A 26 4.59 48.48 19.87
N ASN A 27 4.33 48.11 18.65
CA ASN A 27 2.98 47.86 18.19
C ASN A 27 2.49 46.67 19.03
N ASN A 28 1.62 46.96 19.98
CA ASN A 28 0.98 46.00 20.85
C ASN A 28 0.05 45.13 19.97
N GLN A 29 0.68 44.26 19.15
CA GLN A 29 -0.04 43.26 18.42
C GLN A 29 -0.68 42.35 19.49
N ARG A 30 -1.97 42.44 19.58
CA ARG A 30 -2.78 41.50 20.31
C ARG A 30 -2.36 40.12 19.81
N THR A 31 -1.54 39.44 20.62
CA THR A 31 -1.28 38.03 20.43
C THR A 31 -2.65 37.37 20.47
N ALA A 32 -3.12 36.92 19.31
CA ALA A 32 -4.30 36.08 19.25
C ALA A 32 -3.99 34.85 20.11
N GLN A 33 -4.60 34.77 21.28
CA GLN A 33 -4.54 33.57 22.09
C GLN A 33 -5.25 32.47 21.28
N VAL A 34 -4.47 31.61 20.68
CA VAL A 34 -5.01 30.38 20.09
C VAL A 34 -5.46 29.52 21.24
N ASN A 35 -6.75 29.56 21.54
CA ASN A 35 -7.35 28.65 22.51
C ASN A 35 -7.34 27.24 21.92
N TRP A 36 -6.36 26.46 22.32
CA TRP A 36 -6.29 25.02 22.05
C TRP A 36 -7.31 24.27 22.92
N THR A 37 -8.58 24.62 22.81
CA THR A 37 -9.65 23.84 23.46
C THR A 37 -10.18 22.83 22.46
N SER A 38 -9.47 21.78 22.20
CA SER A 38 -10.06 20.59 21.60
C SER A 38 -10.62 19.70 22.71
N ASN A 39 -11.75 20.09 23.27
CA ASN A 39 -12.61 19.19 24.05
C ASN A 39 -13.51 18.33 23.13
N ARG A 40 -13.02 17.99 21.93
CA ARG A 40 -13.61 16.89 21.17
C ARG A 40 -13.03 15.62 21.75
N PRO A 41 -13.87 14.68 22.26
CA PRO A 41 -13.38 13.36 22.57
C PRO A 41 -12.84 12.78 21.26
N MET A 42 -11.52 12.74 21.15
CA MET A 42 -10.90 11.99 20.07
C MET A 42 -11.29 10.54 20.32
N PRO A 43 -11.79 9.83 19.29
CA PRO A 43 -11.92 8.38 19.39
C PRO A 43 -10.56 7.84 19.83
N ALA A 44 -10.55 6.98 20.85
CA ALA A 44 -9.32 6.39 21.33
C ALA A 44 -8.61 5.74 20.13
N ALA A 45 -7.37 6.14 19.89
CA ALA A 45 -6.56 5.47 18.89
C ALA A 45 -6.52 3.98 19.25
N PRO A 46 -6.62 3.06 18.27
CA PRO A 46 -6.47 1.64 18.56
C PRO A 46 -5.13 1.42 19.26
N THR A 47 -5.16 0.73 20.38
CA THR A 47 -3.97 0.44 21.20
C THR A 47 -3.01 -0.50 20.49
N ASP A 48 -3.56 -1.36 19.62
CA ASP A 48 -2.81 -2.27 18.74
C ASP A 48 -3.68 -2.69 17.53
N PHE A 49 -3.10 -3.48 16.63
CA PHE A 49 -3.77 -3.99 15.44
C PHE A 49 -3.96 -5.51 15.46
N VAL A 50 -3.72 -6.15 16.59
CA VAL A 50 -3.71 -7.62 16.70
C VAL A 50 -5.03 -8.22 16.25
N ALA A 51 -6.15 -7.72 16.76
CA ALA A 51 -7.47 -8.26 16.41
C ALA A 51 -7.84 -8.08 14.93
N ALA A 52 -7.44 -6.95 14.30
CA ALA A 52 -7.65 -6.73 12.89
C ALA A 52 -6.76 -7.66 12.04
N ALA A 53 -5.50 -7.85 12.44
CA ALA A 53 -4.55 -8.73 11.76
C ALA A 53 -5.01 -10.19 11.84
N GLU A 54 -5.36 -10.70 13.02
CA GLU A 54 -5.83 -12.08 13.20
C GLU A 54 -7.04 -12.41 12.33
N ARG A 55 -8.02 -11.51 12.28
CA ARG A 55 -9.22 -11.69 11.44
C ARG A 55 -8.89 -11.74 9.95
N THR A 56 -7.92 -10.93 9.51
CA THR A 56 -7.62 -10.76 8.10
C THR A 56 -6.68 -11.85 7.58
N VAL A 57 -5.68 -12.26 8.38
CA VAL A 57 -4.67 -13.25 7.98
C VAL A 57 -5.29 -14.57 7.55
N GLU A 58 -6.37 -15.03 8.19
CA GLU A 58 -7.07 -16.26 7.82
C GLU A 58 -7.77 -16.17 6.46
N ALA A 59 -8.17 -14.96 6.04
CA ALA A 59 -8.84 -14.73 4.76
C ALA A 59 -7.87 -14.38 3.62
N VAL A 60 -6.56 -14.20 3.92
CA VAL A 60 -5.54 -13.90 2.92
C VAL A 60 -4.77 -15.15 2.55
N VAL A 61 -4.69 -15.43 1.26
CA VAL A 61 -4.09 -16.64 0.71
C VAL A 61 -2.82 -16.32 -0.07
N HIS A 62 -1.95 -17.31 -0.18
CA HIS A 62 -0.84 -17.28 -1.13
C HIS A 62 -1.32 -17.71 -2.52
N VAL A 63 -0.91 -16.97 -3.55
CA VAL A 63 -1.20 -17.26 -4.96
C VAL A 63 0.11 -17.56 -5.68
N LYS A 64 0.31 -18.83 -6.06
CA LYS A 64 1.44 -19.28 -6.85
C LYS A 64 0.99 -19.49 -8.29
N THR A 65 1.75 -18.97 -9.23
CA THR A 65 1.47 -19.11 -10.66
C THR A 65 2.63 -19.76 -11.39
N THR A 66 2.31 -20.55 -12.41
CA THR A 66 3.28 -21.14 -13.32
C THR A 66 2.97 -20.68 -14.74
N ALA A 67 3.93 -20.05 -15.40
CA ALA A 67 3.83 -19.63 -16.79
C ALA A 67 4.94 -20.27 -17.62
N GLU A 68 4.65 -20.61 -18.89
CA GLU A 68 5.68 -21.04 -19.82
C GLU A 68 6.25 -19.84 -20.60
N ARG A 69 7.55 -19.67 -20.55
CA ARG A 69 8.26 -18.74 -21.45
C ARG A 69 9.09 -19.51 -22.45
N VAL A 70 8.98 -19.13 -23.70
CA VAL A 70 9.83 -19.62 -24.80
C VAL A 70 10.99 -18.67 -24.98
N GLN A 71 12.20 -19.14 -24.72
CA GLN A 71 13.42 -18.38 -24.96
C GLN A 71 14.20 -18.98 -26.12
N ASN A 72 14.45 -18.17 -27.16
CA ASN A 72 15.30 -18.55 -28.25
C ASN A 72 16.75 -18.29 -27.84
N PHE A 73 17.48 -19.33 -27.47
CA PHE A 73 18.93 -19.22 -27.33
C PHE A 73 19.55 -19.22 -28.70
N TYR A 74 19.89 -18.03 -29.23
CA TYR A 74 20.72 -17.90 -30.39
C TYR A 74 22.18 -18.22 -30.00
N ASN A 75 22.65 -19.39 -30.44
CA ASN A 75 24.05 -19.77 -30.29
C ASN A 75 24.72 -19.67 -31.68
N PRO A 76 25.44 -18.55 -31.97
CA PRO A 76 26.03 -18.33 -33.28
C PRO A 76 27.07 -19.41 -33.65
N PHE A 77 27.67 -20.07 -32.69
CA PHE A 77 28.60 -21.18 -32.91
C PHE A 77 27.92 -22.44 -33.44
N ASN A 78 26.74 -22.78 -32.93
CA ASN A 78 25.99 -23.96 -33.39
C ASN A 78 25.42 -23.77 -34.80
N ASP A 79 25.01 -22.55 -35.12
CA ASP A 79 24.47 -22.23 -36.45
C ASP A 79 25.56 -22.28 -37.52
N LEU A 80 26.76 -21.75 -37.19
CA LEU A 80 27.89 -21.70 -38.11
C LEU A 80 28.57 -23.06 -38.34
N PHE A 81 28.66 -23.91 -37.30
CA PHE A 81 29.42 -25.17 -37.41
C PHE A 81 28.54 -26.43 -37.61
N PHE A 82 27.27 -26.41 -37.21
CA PHE A 82 26.42 -27.59 -37.24
C PHE A 82 25.14 -27.42 -38.04
N GLY A 83 24.86 -26.21 -38.59
CA GLY A 83 23.67 -25.94 -39.38
C GLY A 83 22.35 -26.27 -38.70
N ARG A 84 22.35 -26.32 -37.37
CA ARG A 84 21.15 -26.62 -36.57
C ARG A 84 20.52 -25.31 -36.09
N PRO A 85 19.28 -24.99 -36.54
CA PRO A 85 18.59 -23.85 -36.01
C PRO A 85 18.41 -24.05 -34.48
N SER A 86 18.58 -22.97 -33.73
CA SER A 86 18.33 -22.98 -32.29
C SER A 86 16.91 -23.44 -32.04
N THR A 87 16.76 -24.56 -31.35
CA THR A 87 15.45 -25.03 -30.88
C THR A 87 14.96 -24.14 -29.74
N PRO A 88 13.75 -23.55 -29.86
CA PRO A 88 13.19 -22.80 -28.77
C PRO A 88 13.06 -23.69 -27.53
N GLN A 89 13.66 -23.29 -26.44
CA GLN A 89 13.52 -24.00 -25.17
C GLN A 89 12.39 -23.35 -24.37
N LYS A 90 11.50 -24.19 -23.85
CA LYS A 90 10.44 -23.77 -22.96
C LYS A 90 10.95 -23.86 -21.53
N PHE A 91 10.78 -22.77 -20.79
CA PHE A 91 11.08 -22.68 -19.37
C PHE A 91 9.80 -22.39 -18.60
N GLU A 92 9.62 -23.08 -17.50
CA GLU A 92 8.59 -22.73 -16.53
C GLU A 92 9.12 -21.60 -15.66
N VAL A 93 8.34 -20.54 -15.54
CA VAL A 93 8.60 -19.40 -14.67
C VAL A 93 7.51 -19.38 -13.59
N GLU A 94 7.93 -19.39 -12.34
CA GLU A 94 7.02 -19.26 -11.22
C GLU A 94 6.86 -17.79 -10.84
N GLY A 95 5.60 -17.39 -10.61
CA GLY A 95 5.22 -16.12 -10.01
C GLY A 95 4.56 -16.36 -8.67
N SER A 96 4.56 -15.34 -7.82
CA SER A 96 3.87 -15.40 -6.54
C SER A 96 3.26 -14.06 -6.16
N GLY A 97 2.15 -14.12 -5.45
CA GLY A 97 1.44 -13.00 -4.88
C GLY A 97 0.50 -13.46 -3.78
N SER A 98 -0.44 -12.62 -3.47
CA SER A 98 -1.49 -12.88 -2.49
C SER A 98 -2.86 -12.82 -3.13
N GLY A 99 -3.87 -13.29 -2.41
CA GLY A 99 -5.28 -13.16 -2.76
C GLY A 99 -6.12 -13.02 -1.50
N VAL A 100 -7.36 -12.57 -1.66
CA VAL A 100 -8.30 -12.38 -0.55
C VAL A 100 -9.56 -13.19 -0.81
N ILE A 101 -9.93 -14.05 0.12
CA ILE A 101 -11.16 -14.87 0.07
C ILE A 101 -12.36 -13.95 0.33
N LEU A 102 -13.25 -13.83 -0.65
CA LEU A 102 -14.47 -13.02 -0.56
C LEU A 102 -15.68 -13.82 -0.10
N THR A 103 -15.72 -15.13 -0.38
CA THR A 103 -16.87 -15.98 -0.08
C THR A 103 -16.44 -17.33 0.49
N GLU A 104 -17.28 -17.93 1.31
CA GLU A 104 -17.02 -19.22 1.98
C GLU A 104 -16.94 -20.41 1.00
N ASP A 105 -17.46 -20.26 -0.21
CA ASP A 105 -17.40 -21.25 -1.28
C ASP A 105 -16.17 -21.09 -2.19
N GLY A 106 -15.31 -20.07 -1.96
CA GLY A 106 -13.98 -19.99 -2.56
C GLY A 106 -13.81 -19.02 -3.71
N TYR A 107 -14.57 -17.92 -3.79
CA TYR A 107 -14.22 -16.80 -4.65
C TYR A 107 -13.10 -15.99 -4.00
N ILE A 108 -12.06 -15.69 -4.78
CA ILE A 108 -10.84 -15.00 -4.34
C ILE A 108 -10.55 -13.87 -5.30
N VAL A 109 -10.30 -12.67 -4.77
CA VAL A 109 -9.79 -11.54 -5.53
C VAL A 109 -8.27 -11.47 -5.40
N THR A 110 -7.60 -11.12 -6.50
CA THR A 110 -6.16 -10.83 -6.55
C THR A 110 -5.89 -9.79 -7.63
N ASN A 111 -4.64 -9.39 -7.85
CA ASN A 111 -4.30 -8.53 -8.97
C ASN A 111 -4.19 -9.31 -10.28
N ASN A 112 -4.55 -8.65 -11.39
CA ASN A 112 -4.38 -9.21 -12.73
C ASN A 112 -2.90 -9.49 -13.05
N HIS A 113 -1.97 -8.60 -12.68
CA HIS A 113 -0.55 -8.80 -12.94
C HIS A 113 0.03 -10.02 -12.22
N VAL A 114 -0.55 -10.47 -11.07
CA VAL A 114 -0.12 -11.68 -10.35
C VAL A 114 -0.39 -12.93 -11.18
N ILE A 115 -1.53 -12.97 -11.90
CA ILE A 115 -1.97 -14.16 -12.64
C ILE A 115 -1.75 -14.07 -14.15
N LYS A 116 -1.22 -12.97 -14.62
CA LYS A 116 -1.00 -12.71 -16.05
C LYS A 116 -0.13 -13.81 -16.66
N ASP A 117 -0.57 -14.33 -17.80
CA ASP A 117 0.09 -15.41 -18.56
C ASP A 117 0.23 -16.75 -17.81
N ALA A 118 -0.41 -16.89 -16.64
CA ALA A 118 -0.37 -18.12 -15.87
C ALA A 118 -1.11 -19.25 -16.59
N LYS A 119 -0.46 -20.41 -16.73
CA LYS A 119 -1.09 -21.66 -17.19
C LYS A 119 -1.70 -22.44 -16.05
N LYS A 120 -1.12 -22.31 -14.87
CA LYS A 120 -1.59 -22.95 -13.65
C LYS A 120 -1.53 -21.96 -12.50
N ILE A 121 -2.59 -21.96 -11.69
CA ILE A 121 -2.73 -21.13 -10.51
C ILE A 121 -3.00 -22.06 -9.33
N ILE A 122 -2.16 -21.99 -8.31
CA ILE A 122 -2.33 -22.72 -7.06
C ILE A 122 -2.54 -21.69 -5.96
N VAL A 123 -3.58 -21.89 -5.18
CA VAL A 123 -3.89 -21.09 -4.00
C VAL A 123 -3.60 -21.91 -2.76
N THR A 124 -2.84 -21.36 -1.82
CA THR A 124 -2.58 -21.98 -0.53
C THR A 124 -3.19 -21.12 0.57
N THR A 125 -4.05 -21.71 1.38
CA THR A 125 -4.72 -21.05 2.51
C THR A 125 -3.79 -20.89 3.71
N SER A 126 -4.22 -20.11 4.70
CA SER A 126 -3.50 -19.97 5.99
C SER A 126 -3.27 -21.28 6.73
N ASN A 127 -4.12 -22.29 6.48
CA ASN A 127 -4.00 -23.63 7.04
C ASN A 127 -3.07 -24.56 6.24
N ASN A 128 -2.40 -24.05 5.20
CA ASN A 128 -1.57 -24.79 4.26
C ASN A 128 -2.35 -25.78 3.36
N ASP A 129 -3.65 -25.61 3.21
CA ASP A 129 -4.41 -26.38 2.23
C ASP A 129 -4.18 -25.79 0.83
N GLU A 130 -3.83 -26.64 -0.14
CA GLU A 130 -3.58 -26.26 -1.52
C GLU A 130 -4.79 -26.57 -2.41
N TYR A 131 -5.16 -25.61 -3.24
CA TYR A 131 -6.24 -25.71 -4.20
C TYR A 131 -5.77 -25.26 -5.58
N GLU A 132 -6.16 -25.97 -6.62
CA GLU A 132 -6.05 -25.46 -7.98
C GLU A 132 -7.16 -24.43 -8.22
N ALA A 133 -6.76 -23.24 -8.64
CA ALA A 133 -7.69 -22.14 -8.86
C ALA A 133 -8.01 -21.98 -10.34
N ARG A 134 -9.27 -21.72 -10.63
CA ARG A 134 -9.76 -21.38 -11.94
C ARG A 134 -9.96 -19.88 -12.06
N LEU A 135 -9.45 -19.26 -13.13
CA LEU A 135 -9.73 -17.87 -13.47
C LEU A 135 -11.19 -17.72 -13.90
N ILE A 136 -11.93 -16.86 -13.22
CA ILE A 136 -13.32 -16.53 -13.53
C ILE A 136 -13.40 -15.33 -14.47
N GLY A 137 -12.58 -14.30 -14.18
CA GLY A 137 -12.51 -13.11 -14.98
C GLY A 137 -11.36 -12.21 -14.51
N THR A 138 -10.98 -11.29 -15.38
CA THR A 138 -9.95 -10.31 -15.10
C THR A 138 -10.30 -8.99 -15.77
N ASP A 139 -9.92 -7.90 -15.11
CA ASP A 139 -9.97 -6.55 -15.64
C ASP A 139 -8.57 -5.94 -15.57
N PRO A 140 -7.86 -5.90 -16.72
CA PRO A 140 -6.53 -5.27 -16.75
C PRO A 140 -6.56 -3.77 -16.46
N THR A 141 -7.70 -3.09 -16.69
CA THR A 141 -7.81 -1.63 -16.51
C THR A 141 -7.85 -1.22 -15.03
N THR A 142 -8.28 -2.12 -14.15
CA THR A 142 -8.27 -1.93 -12.71
C THR A 142 -7.23 -2.81 -12.01
N ASP A 143 -6.49 -3.61 -12.77
CA ASP A 143 -5.55 -4.63 -12.29
C ASP A 143 -6.20 -5.63 -11.31
N ILE A 144 -7.46 -6.00 -11.52
CA ILE A 144 -8.20 -6.96 -10.69
C ILE A 144 -8.43 -8.28 -11.43
N ALA A 145 -8.32 -9.39 -10.71
CA ALA A 145 -8.69 -10.71 -11.17
C ALA A 145 -9.52 -11.45 -10.12
N LEU A 146 -10.50 -12.23 -10.59
CA LEU A 146 -11.34 -13.09 -9.78
C LEU A 146 -11.01 -14.55 -10.04
N LEU A 147 -10.67 -15.28 -9.00
CA LEU A 147 -10.37 -16.69 -8.99
C LEU A 147 -11.47 -17.48 -8.28
N LYS A 148 -11.56 -18.77 -8.57
CA LYS A 148 -12.44 -19.73 -7.86
C LYS A 148 -11.66 -20.98 -7.51
N ILE A 149 -11.72 -21.35 -6.24
CA ILE A 149 -11.25 -22.65 -5.73
C ILE A 149 -12.46 -23.50 -5.28
N GLU A 150 -12.31 -24.80 -5.30
CA GLU A 150 -13.33 -25.73 -4.82
C GLU A 150 -13.07 -26.00 -3.32
N GLY A 151 -13.47 -25.04 -2.49
CA GLY A 151 -13.39 -25.10 -1.03
C GLY A 151 -14.76 -24.95 -0.39
N SER A 152 -14.89 -25.29 0.86
CA SER A 152 -16.11 -25.12 1.66
C SER A 152 -15.76 -24.60 3.05
N ALA A 153 -16.63 -23.74 3.58
CA ALA A 153 -16.46 -23.14 4.91
C ALA A 153 -15.13 -22.39 5.08
N LEU A 154 -14.67 -21.74 4.00
CA LEU A 154 -13.46 -20.93 4.02
C LEU A 154 -13.70 -19.63 4.82
N THR A 155 -12.68 -19.21 5.56
CA THR A 155 -12.73 -17.91 6.24
C THR A 155 -12.67 -16.79 5.20
N LYS A 156 -13.72 -15.98 5.15
CA LYS A 156 -13.82 -14.83 4.22
C LYS A 156 -13.55 -13.51 4.93
N VAL A 157 -13.11 -12.51 4.17
CA VAL A 157 -13.01 -11.14 4.66
C VAL A 157 -14.39 -10.47 4.69
N PHE A 158 -14.60 -9.52 5.60
CA PHE A 158 -15.73 -8.61 5.56
C PHE A 158 -15.34 -7.37 4.75
N VAL A 159 -16.24 -6.91 3.87
CA VAL A 159 -15.98 -5.78 2.97
C VAL A 159 -16.60 -4.52 3.56
N ALA A 160 -15.80 -3.45 3.69
CA ALA A 160 -16.26 -2.12 4.05
C ALA A 160 -16.49 -1.25 2.80
N ASN A 161 -17.14 -0.11 3.01
CA ASN A 161 -17.31 0.89 1.96
C ASN A 161 -16.04 1.75 1.83
N SER A 162 -15.27 1.61 0.74
CA SER A 162 -14.06 2.38 0.50
C SER A 162 -14.33 3.89 0.30
N ASP A 163 -15.54 4.28 -0.08
CA ASP A 163 -15.92 5.69 -0.21
C ASP A 163 -15.98 6.42 1.14
N GLU A 164 -16.21 5.67 2.22
CA GLU A 164 -16.27 6.19 3.58
C GLU A 164 -14.91 6.28 4.27
N VAL A 165 -13.87 5.75 3.64
CA VAL A 165 -12.49 5.84 4.17
C VAL A 165 -12.00 7.29 4.14
N HIS A 166 -11.34 7.75 5.20
CA HIS A 166 -10.87 9.12 5.36
C HIS A 166 -9.34 9.21 5.31
N LEU A 167 -8.82 10.37 4.87
CA LEU A 167 -7.39 10.66 4.96
C LEU A 167 -6.93 10.64 6.43
N GLY A 168 -5.78 10.02 6.66
CA GLY A 168 -5.23 9.83 8.00
C GLY A 168 -5.82 8.64 8.76
N GLN A 169 -6.79 7.93 8.19
CA GLN A 169 -7.34 6.70 8.79
C GLN A 169 -6.30 5.58 8.75
N TRP A 170 -6.13 4.87 9.87
CA TRP A 170 -5.27 3.71 9.96
C TRP A 170 -5.75 2.57 9.08
N VAL A 171 -4.81 1.94 8.39
CA VAL A 171 -5.02 0.74 7.56
C VAL A 171 -3.89 -0.25 7.75
N LEU A 172 -4.18 -1.52 7.47
CA LEU A 172 -3.22 -2.61 7.46
C LEU A 172 -3.15 -3.18 6.05
N ALA A 173 -1.95 -3.31 5.51
CA ALA A 173 -1.70 -4.09 4.31
C ALA A 173 -1.28 -5.51 4.72
N VAL A 174 -2.07 -6.50 4.30
CA VAL A 174 -1.90 -7.92 4.66
C VAL A 174 -1.65 -8.73 3.40
N GLY A 175 -0.61 -9.54 3.42
CA GLY A 175 -0.26 -10.46 2.33
C GLY A 175 0.29 -11.77 2.86
N ASN A 176 0.39 -12.76 1.96
CA ASN A 176 1.00 -14.07 2.23
C ASN A 176 2.03 -14.41 1.13
N PRO A 177 3.20 -13.74 1.13
CA PRO A 177 4.10 -13.73 -0.02
C PRO A 177 4.76 -15.06 -0.36
N PHE A 178 5.01 -15.93 0.61
CA PHE A 178 5.82 -17.15 0.41
C PHE A 178 5.24 -18.40 1.05
N ASN A 179 3.98 -18.38 1.42
CA ASN A 179 3.31 -19.49 2.13
C ASN A 179 4.03 -19.90 3.44
N LEU A 180 4.82 -19.02 4.04
CA LEU A 180 5.53 -19.28 5.30
C LEU A 180 4.81 -18.63 6.48
N THR A 181 4.59 -17.33 6.37
CA THR A 181 3.89 -16.52 7.37
C THR A 181 3.25 -15.32 6.68
N SER A 182 2.03 -15.00 7.06
CA SER A 182 1.39 -13.78 6.60
C SER A 182 2.17 -12.55 7.07
N THR A 183 2.30 -11.58 6.19
CA THR A 183 2.96 -10.30 6.49
C THR A 183 1.89 -9.25 6.70
N VAL A 184 2.02 -8.50 7.79
CA VAL A 184 1.13 -7.39 8.14
C VAL A 184 1.96 -6.13 8.31
N THR A 185 1.61 -5.08 7.59
CA THR A 185 2.19 -3.75 7.75
C THR A 185 1.09 -2.74 8.03
N ALA A 186 1.40 -1.67 8.78
CA ALA A 186 0.45 -0.65 9.14
C ALA A 186 0.87 0.71 8.59
N GLY A 187 -0.11 1.51 8.24
CA GLY A 187 0.04 2.88 7.78
C GLY A 187 -1.28 3.62 7.81
N ILE A 188 -1.34 4.76 7.14
CA ILE A 188 -2.56 5.56 7.03
C ILE A 188 -2.98 5.72 5.57
N ILE A 189 -4.22 6.10 5.33
CA ILE A 189 -4.64 6.59 4.02
C ILE A 189 -4.04 7.97 3.80
N SER A 190 -3.12 8.05 2.84
CA SER A 190 -2.37 9.26 2.49
C SER A 190 -3.06 10.10 1.42
N ALA A 191 -3.81 9.47 0.50
CA ALA A 191 -4.63 10.12 -0.52
C ALA A 191 -5.76 9.21 -1.00
N LYS A 192 -6.81 9.81 -1.60
CA LYS A 192 -7.93 9.10 -2.25
C LYS A 192 -8.14 9.62 -3.66
N GLY A 193 -8.57 8.73 -4.57
CA GLY A 193 -8.90 9.11 -5.94
C GLY A 193 -7.70 9.68 -6.71
N ARG A 194 -6.50 9.19 -6.42
CA ARG A 194 -5.29 9.63 -7.11
C ARG A 194 -5.13 8.81 -8.37
N ASP A 195 -5.15 9.51 -9.48
CA ASP A 195 -4.72 8.97 -10.77
C ASP A 195 -3.18 9.07 -10.81
N ILE A 196 -2.50 7.93 -10.78
CA ILE A 196 -1.03 7.87 -10.72
C ILE A 196 -0.41 7.26 -11.98
N ASN A 197 -1.22 7.02 -13.03
CA ASN A 197 -0.80 6.52 -14.35
C ASN A 197 0.18 5.33 -14.26
N ILE A 198 -0.10 4.37 -13.37
CA ILE A 198 0.71 3.15 -13.23
C ILE A 198 0.34 2.12 -14.28
N ILE A 199 -0.94 2.12 -14.72
CA ILE A 199 -1.45 1.17 -15.70
C ILE A 199 -1.29 1.79 -17.08
N ASP A 200 -0.47 1.16 -17.90
CA ASP A 200 -0.02 1.66 -19.22
C ASP A 200 -1.10 1.52 -20.33
N GLU A 201 -2.39 1.52 -19.96
CA GLU A 201 -3.53 1.47 -20.87
C GLU A 201 -4.26 2.81 -20.93
N GLN A 202 -4.50 3.31 -22.13
CA GLN A 202 -5.11 4.63 -22.40
C GLN A 202 -6.54 4.82 -21.83
N SER A 203 -7.11 3.80 -21.19
CA SER A 203 -8.49 3.79 -20.66
C SER A 203 -8.56 3.34 -19.19
N ALA A 204 -7.42 3.29 -18.48
CA ALA A 204 -7.41 2.87 -17.10
C ALA A 204 -8.17 3.86 -16.19
N ILE A 205 -9.11 3.35 -15.40
CA ILE A 205 -9.79 4.11 -14.36
C ILE A 205 -9.01 3.92 -13.07
N GLU A 206 -8.10 4.84 -12.80
CA GLU A 206 -7.27 4.80 -11.60
C GLU A 206 -7.94 5.60 -10.47
N SER A 207 -8.63 4.91 -9.56
CA SER A 207 -9.18 5.53 -8.34
C SER A 207 -8.56 4.87 -7.11
N PHE A 208 -7.25 5.06 -6.95
CA PHE A 208 -6.49 4.41 -5.91
C PHE A 208 -6.65 5.06 -4.53
N LEU A 209 -6.61 4.22 -3.50
CA LEU A 209 -6.29 4.61 -2.14
C LEU A 209 -4.77 4.57 -1.99
N GLN A 210 -4.15 5.72 -1.72
CA GLN A 210 -2.73 5.75 -1.41
C GLN A 210 -2.53 5.53 0.09
N THR A 211 -1.59 4.66 0.46
CA THR A 211 -1.17 4.44 1.85
C THR A 211 0.36 4.49 1.96
N ASP A 212 0.85 4.78 3.15
CA ASP A 212 2.26 4.64 3.53
C ASP A 212 2.55 3.31 4.28
N ALA A 213 1.54 2.44 4.42
CA ALA A 213 1.77 1.05 4.81
C ALA A 213 2.74 0.40 3.82
N ALA A 214 3.78 -0.26 4.33
CA ALA A 214 4.80 -0.85 3.47
C ALA A 214 4.22 -1.99 2.62
N VAL A 215 4.18 -1.80 1.31
CA VAL A 215 3.82 -2.85 0.34
C VAL A 215 5.11 -3.40 -0.26
N ASN A 216 5.37 -4.68 -0.01
CA ASN A 216 6.56 -5.40 -0.48
C ASN A 216 6.17 -6.42 -1.57
N PRO A 217 7.12 -6.90 -2.40
CA PRO A 217 6.88 -7.99 -3.33
C PRO A 217 6.24 -9.20 -2.63
N GLY A 218 5.12 -9.67 -3.19
CA GLY A 218 4.30 -10.75 -2.65
C GLY A 218 3.08 -10.29 -1.85
N ASN A 219 2.99 -9.02 -1.40
CA ASN A 219 1.75 -8.46 -0.86
C ASN A 219 0.74 -8.11 -1.96
N SER A 220 1.18 -8.01 -3.22
CA SER A 220 0.30 -7.75 -4.39
C SER A 220 -0.86 -8.75 -4.41
N GLY A 221 -2.09 -8.26 -4.55
CA GLY A 221 -3.33 -9.03 -4.50
C GLY A 221 -3.83 -9.33 -3.08
N GLY A 222 -3.08 -8.96 -2.04
CA GLY A 222 -3.48 -9.07 -0.65
C GLY A 222 -4.45 -7.97 -0.20
N ALA A 223 -4.86 -8.03 1.05
CA ALA A 223 -5.88 -7.16 1.61
C ALA A 223 -5.31 -5.82 2.13
N LEU A 224 -5.95 -4.72 1.79
CA LEU A 224 -5.89 -3.48 2.56
C LEU A 224 -7.13 -3.39 3.44
N VAL A 225 -6.96 -3.39 4.76
CA VAL A 225 -8.07 -3.42 5.71
C VAL A 225 -8.03 -2.25 6.69
N ASN A 226 -9.19 -1.90 7.23
CA ASN A 226 -9.31 -0.93 8.31
C ASN A 226 -8.92 -1.55 9.67
N THR A 227 -9.01 -0.77 10.75
CA THR A 227 -8.66 -1.20 12.12
C THR A 227 -9.62 -2.24 12.73
N THR A 228 -10.73 -2.54 12.06
CA THR A 228 -11.67 -3.60 12.45
C THR A 228 -11.46 -4.89 11.64
N GLY A 229 -10.51 -4.89 10.67
CA GLY A 229 -10.21 -6.03 9.80
C GLY A 229 -11.15 -6.15 8.60
N GLU A 230 -11.83 -5.06 8.22
CA GLU A 230 -12.72 -5.04 7.05
C GLU A 230 -11.96 -4.51 5.82
N LEU A 231 -12.17 -5.16 4.68
CA LEU A 231 -11.51 -4.87 3.42
C LEU A 231 -11.94 -3.51 2.87
N VAL A 232 -10.98 -2.63 2.61
CA VAL A 232 -11.18 -1.32 1.99
C VAL A 232 -10.48 -1.20 0.63
N GLY A 233 -9.59 -2.14 0.29
CA GLY A 233 -8.88 -2.19 -0.99
C GLY A 233 -8.06 -3.45 -1.17
N ILE A 234 -7.45 -3.58 -2.35
CA ILE A 234 -6.50 -4.64 -2.71
C ILE A 234 -5.13 -3.97 -2.90
N ASN A 235 -4.08 -4.59 -2.35
CA ASN A 235 -2.71 -4.08 -2.38
C ASN A 235 -2.09 -4.17 -3.77
#